data_3b124dd7e5f2027ebeadf9062c9ea097
#
_entry.id   3b124dd7e5f2027ebeadf9062c9ea097
#
_cell.length_a   1.000
_cell.length_b   1.000
_cell.length_c   1.000
_cell.angle_alpha   90.00
_cell.angle_beta   90.00
_cell.angle_gamma   90.00
#
_symmetry.space_group_name_H-M   'P 1'
#
loop_
_entity.id
_entity.type
_entity.pdbx_description
1 polymer ?
#
loop_
_entity_poly.entity_id
_entity_poly.type
_entity_poly.pdbx_seq_one_letter_code
_entity_poly.pdbx_strand_id
1 'polypeptide(L)'
;MLVQCFSDKPKDPRDEVFAGSASCIKCHKDVYDNYLHTAHYLSSKPTSADHVPGNFNTDDKGVKYADGTIVKMEKRNGSLYQVIYTNGKQTDARRMDITFGVNKAQTYMYWQGTQLFELPVSYYSKVHGWAGSPGYDSNHPDFGRPILQRCFECHSSFISQQLQQNRDMQNRKVEFEPASIIYGIDCERCHGPAANHVNYHEAYPEEKQPKYITRFASLNRAQKMDACGVCHSSSKQAFQVSTFKFKMGDTLARFKEPDYLNIQTNNASLDVHGNQTGLLTASKCFMMSNMDCTTCHNTHVNNSGNLALYSQKCMSCHNDANHNVCKVAPKLSALMKNNCVDCHMPLKPSNTISINDTAGNKKSLYLVRTHRIAVYPEEAKKILAFLNGK
;
A
#
# COMPACT_ATOMS: atom_id res chain seq x y z
N MET A 1 -34.47 -22.86 32.77
CA MET A 1 -33.79 -21.59 32.47
C MET A 1 -32.64 -21.92 31.53
N LEU A 2 -32.77 -21.58 30.26
CA LEU A 2 -31.68 -21.68 29.29
C LEU A 2 -30.83 -20.42 29.44
N VAL A 3 -29.66 -20.55 30.02
CA VAL A 3 -28.63 -19.49 30.00
C VAL A 3 -28.06 -19.42 28.59
N GLN A 4 -28.56 -18.46 27.81
CA GLN A 4 -27.91 -18.09 26.59
C GLN A 4 -26.56 -17.40 26.94
N CYS A 5 -25.48 -18.13 26.84
CA CYS A 5 -24.15 -17.52 26.83
C CYS A 5 -24.03 -16.67 25.56
N PHE A 6 -24.34 -15.38 25.68
CA PHE A 6 -23.89 -14.41 24.67
C PHE A 6 -22.36 -14.38 24.72
N SER A 7 -21.72 -14.94 23.73
CA SER A 7 -20.30 -14.70 23.55
C SER A 7 -20.15 -13.24 23.10
N ASP A 8 -19.69 -12.37 24.01
CA ASP A 8 -19.29 -10.98 23.71
C ASP A 8 -18.05 -10.96 22.83
N LYS A 9 -18.15 -11.50 21.61
CA LYS A 9 -17.15 -11.18 20.59
C LYS A 9 -17.36 -9.73 20.19
N PRO A 10 -16.33 -8.90 20.20
CA PRO A 10 -16.47 -7.53 19.71
C PRO A 10 -17.05 -7.58 18.29
N LYS A 11 -18.16 -6.87 18.10
CA LYS A 11 -18.86 -6.81 16.81
C LYS A 11 -17.95 -6.17 15.76
N ASP A 12 -17.86 -6.78 14.57
CA ASP A 12 -17.09 -6.18 13.47
C ASP A 12 -17.70 -4.81 13.11
N PRO A 13 -16.90 -3.72 13.03
CA PRO A 13 -17.43 -2.39 12.81
C PRO A 13 -18.05 -2.20 11.41
N ARG A 14 -17.87 -3.13 10.49
CA ARG A 14 -18.48 -3.10 9.15
C ARG A 14 -19.95 -3.52 9.18
N ASP A 15 -20.29 -4.61 9.79
CA ASP A 15 -21.61 -5.12 10.18
C ASP A 15 -21.54 -6.63 10.55
N GLU A 16 -22.70 -7.27 10.75
CA GLU A 16 -22.83 -8.67 11.20
C GLU A 16 -22.51 -9.72 10.12
N VAL A 17 -22.41 -9.32 8.85
CA VAL A 17 -22.02 -10.25 7.76
C VAL A 17 -20.52 -10.51 7.72
N PHE A 18 -19.72 -9.73 8.45
CA PHE A 18 -18.29 -9.90 8.58
C PHE A 18 -17.93 -10.76 9.80
N ALA A 19 -16.99 -11.67 9.62
CA ALA A 19 -16.53 -12.58 10.68
C ALA A 19 -15.37 -12.00 11.51
N GLY A 20 -14.65 -11.03 10.94
CA GLY A 20 -13.35 -10.55 11.43
C GLY A 20 -12.21 -11.55 11.18
N SER A 21 -11.03 -11.04 10.81
CA SER A 21 -9.90 -11.86 10.41
C SER A 21 -9.41 -12.86 11.46
N ALA A 22 -9.65 -12.60 12.75
CA ALA A 22 -9.34 -13.53 13.83
C ALA A 22 -10.09 -14.88 13.71
N SER A 23 -11.27 -14.88 13.10
CA SER A 23 -12.04 -16.11 12.87
C SER A 23 -11.40 -17.04 11.83
N CYS A 24 -10.60 -16.48 10.91
CA CYS A 24 -9.93 -17.24 9.85
C CYS A 24 -8.81 -18.14 10.39
N ILE A 25 -8.18 -17.77 11.52
CA ILE A 25 -7.01 -18.46 12.09
C ILE A 25 -7.31 -19.91 12.41
N LYS A 26 -8.53 -20.22 12.86
CA LYS A 26 -8.92 -21.56 13.29
C LYS A 26 -8.70 -22.63 12.21
N CYS A 27 -8.94 -22.27 10.93
CA CYS A 27 -8.84 -23.19 9.80
C CYS A 27 -7.70 -22.85 8.83
N HIS A 28 -7.29 -21.57 8.76
CA HIS A 28 -6.30 -21.05 7.81
C HIS A 28 -5.02 -20.54 8.49
N LYS A 29 -4.56 -21.21 9.56
CA LYS A 29 -3.43 -20.76 10.39
C LYS A 29 -2.18 -20.47 9.58
N ASP A 30 -1.75 -21.38 8.71
CA ASP A 30 -0.51 -21.23 7.92
C ASP A 30 -0.58 -20.04 6.96
N VAL A 31 -1.76 -19.81 6.35
CA VAL A 31 -2.00 -18.65 5.49
C VAL A 31 -1.98 -17.37 6.31
N TYR A 32 -2.62 -17.41 7.48
CA TYR A 32 -2.68 -16.26 8.38
C TYR A 32 -1.28 -15.86 8.88
N ASP A 33 -0.50 -16.82 9.36
CA ASP A 33 0.85 -16.55 9.88
C ASP A 33 1.76 -15.93 8.79
N ASN A 34 1.71 -16.44 7.56
CA ASN A 34 2.45 -15.84 6.45
C ASN A 34 1.96 -14.43 6.10
N TYR A 35 0.63 -14.23 6.11
CA TYR A 35 0.00 -12.95 5.77
C TYR A 35 0.38 -11.84 6.74
N LEU A 36 0.61 -12.11 8.03
CA LEU A 36 1.05 -11.11 9.02
C LEU A 36 2.36 -10.39 8.65
N HIS A 37 3.15 -10.96 7.74
CA HIS A 37 4.41 -10.41 7.26
C HIS A 37 4.28 -9.67 5.91
N THR A 38 3.09 -9.61 5.35
CA THR A 38 2.85 -8.97 4.03
C THR A 38 2.73 -7.46 4.14
N ALA A 39 3.04 -6.77 3.03
CA ALA A 39 2.82 -5.33 2.94
C ALA A 39 1.33 -4.94 3.05
N HIS A 40 0.41 -5.85 2.71
CA HIS A 40 -1.02 -5.65 2.87
C HIS A 40 -1.42 -5.57 4.34
N TYR A 41 -1.06 -6.56 5.14
CA TYR A 41 -1.32 -6.53 6.59
C TYR A 41 -0.68 -5.32 7.27
N LEU A 42 0.54 -5.01 6.85
CA LEU A 42 1.33 -3.94 7.46
C LEU A 42 1.04 -2.54 6.87
N SER A 43 0.07 -2.38 5.95
CA SER A 43 -0.19 -1.12 5.24
C SER A 43 -0.61 0.04 6.15
N SER A 44 -1.26 -0.25 7.27
CA SER A 44 -1.49 0.68 8.36
C SER A 44 -1.51 -0.03 9.71
N LYS A 45 -1.18 0.70 10.78
CA LYS A 45 -1.21 0.22 12.17
C LYS A 45 -1.19 1.37 13.16
N PRO A 46 -1.57 1.14 14.43
CA PRO A 46 -1.25 2.08 15.50
C PRO A 46 0.26 2.32 15.55
N THR A 47 0.68 3.55 15.75
CA THR A 47 2.12 3.87 15.87
C THR A 47 2.69 3.33 17.17
N SER A 48 3.80 2.63 17.09
CA SER A 48 4.59 2.20 18.24
C SER A 48 6.09 2.27 17.96
N ALA A 49 6.91 2.36 19.00
CA ALA A 49 8.35 2.44 18.87
C ALA A 49 8.97 1.20 18.17
N ASP A 50 8.32 0.03 18.29
CA ASP A 50 8.80 -1.21 17.67
C ASP A 50 8.65 -1.25 16.14
N HIS A 51 7.83 -0.34 15.59
CA HIS A 51 7.52 -0.34 14.17
C HIS A 51 8.07 0.88 13.41
N VAL A 52 8.56 1.88 14.13
CA VAL A 52 9.13 3.09 13.53
C VAL A 52 10.65 2.98 13.55
N PRO A 53 11.30 2.81 12.38
CA PRO A 53 12.73 2.55 12.33
C PRO A 53 13.61 3.80 12.52
N GLY A 54 12.99 4.97 12.67
CA GLY A 54 13.71 6.22 12.79
C GLY A 54 14.33 6.45 14.17
N ASN A 55 15.27 7.39 14.22
CA ASN A 55 15.91 7.81 15.46
C ASN A 55 15.04 8.85 16.19
N PHE A 56 14.91 8.69 17.51
CA PHE A 56 14.15 9.58 18.41
C PHE A 56 15.05 10.18 19.50
N ASN A 57 16.37 10.23 19.28
CA ASN A 57 17.31 10.80 20.24
C ASN A 57 17.20 12.32 20.24
N THR A 58 17.31 12.92 21.44
CA THR A 58 17.25 14.36 21.64
C THR A 58 18.37 15.13 20.93
N ASP A 59 19.48 14.45 20.60
CA ASP A 59 20.62 15.01 19.87
C ASP A 59 20.42 15.05 18.36
N ASP A 60 19.33 14.47 17.87
CA ASP A 60 19.00 14.53 16.44
C ASP A 60 18.66 15.97 16.05
N LYS A 61 19.31 16.42 14.97
CA LYS A 61 19.12 17.77 14.44
C LYS A 61 17.70 18.02 13.93
N GLY A 62 16.91 16.97 13.73
CA GLY A 62 15.57 17.02 13.19
C GLY A 62 15.53 17.41 11.69
N VAL A 63 14.32 17.63 11.18
CA VAL A 63 14.08 18.11 9.82
C VAL A 63 13.92 19.62 9.83
N LYS A 64 14.87 20.32 9.19
CA LYS A 64 14.89 21.81 9.14
C LYS A 64 14.11 22.29 7.92
N TYR A 65 13.26 23.29 8.11
CA TYR A 65 12.49 23.96 7.08
C TYR A 65 13.14 25.29 6.65
N ALA A 66 12.75 25.83 5.50
CA ALA A 66 13.36 27.04 4.94
C ALA A 66 13.15 28.28 5.80
N ASP A 67 12.05 28.37 6.56
CA ASP A 67 11.78 29.43 7.54
C ASP A 67 12.60 29.34 8.82
N GLY A 68 13.50 28.35 8.93
CA GLY A 68 14.33 28.10 10.10
C GLY A 68 13.67 27.23 11.17
N THR A 69 12.40 26.86 10.99
CA THR A 69 11.70 25.92 11.88
C THR A 69 12.30 24.53 11.78
N ILE A 70 12.33 23.81 12.90
CA ILE A 70 12.84 22.44 12.98
C ILE A 70 11.75 21.52 13.54
N VAL A 71 11.50 20.40 12.87
CA VAL A 71 10.66 19.33 13.41
C VAL A 71 11.54 18.21 13.93
N LYS A 72 11.48 17.94 15.24
CA LYS A 72 12.20 16.84 15.89
C LYS A 72 11.25 15.69 16.18
N MET A 73 11.77 14.46 16.05
CA MET A 73 11.10 13.24 16.45
C MET A 73 11.52 12.93 17.89
N GLU A 74 10.56 12.84 18.78
CA GLU A 74 10.84 12.65 20.22
C GLU A 74 10.01 11.50 20.79
N LYS A 75 10.63 10.78 21.73
CA LYS A 75 9.93 9.77 22.55
C LYS A 75 9.65 10.37 23.93
N ARG A 76 8.36 10.45 24.29
CA ARG A 76 7.90 10.99 25.58
C ARG A 76 6.95 9.98 26.22
N ASN A 77 7.27 9.54 27.44
CA ASN A 77 6.44 8.59 28.21
C ASN A 77 5.97 7.37 27.36
N GLY A 78 6.88 6.80 26.56
CA GLY A 78 6.59 5.63 25.72
C GLY A 78 5.90 5.95 24.38
N SER A 79 5.35 7.15 24.18
CA SER A 79 4.74 7.60 22.93
C SER A 79 5.70 8.36 22.04
N LEU A 80 5.46 8.36 20.74
CA LEU A 80 6.27 9.04 19.72
C LEU A 80 5.59 10.35 19.30
N TYR A 81 6.39 11.39 19.12
CA TYR A 81 5.92 12.74 18.78
C TYR A 81 6.72 13.35 17.64
N GLN A 82 6.06 14.19 16.86
CA GLN A 82 6.71 15.24 16.07
C GLN A 82 6.54 16.56 16.79
N VAL A 83 7.67 17.25 17.04
CA VAL A 83 7.74 18.46 17.85
C VAL A 83 8.34 19.59 17.03
N ILE A 84 7.61 20.70 16.93
CA ILE A 84 8.06 21.90 16.22
C ILE A 84 8.84 22.81 17.16
N TYR A 85 10.02 23.21 16.71
CA TYR A 85 10.88 24.20 17.36
C TYR A 85 11.06 25.41 16.45
N THR A 86 10.74 26.61 16.96
CA THR A 86 10.99 27.88 16.31
C THR A 86 11.91 28.73 17.20
N ASN A 87 13.06 29.15 16.66
CA ASN A 87 14.08 29.89 17.43
C ASN A 87 14.52 29.13 18.72
N GLY A 88 14.65 27.83 18.65
CA GLY A 88 15.07 26.97 19.77
C GLY A 88 14.00 26.71 20.84
N LYS A 89 12.80 27.25 20.70
CA LYS A 89 11.67 27.04 21.62
C LYS A 89 10.64 26.11 20.97
N GLN A 90 10.12 25.16 21.76
CA GLN A 90 8.99 24.35 21.31
C GLN A 90 7.76 25.22 21.11
N THR A 91 7.14 25.12 19.93
CA THR A 91 5.91 25.87 19.58
C THR A 91 4.71 24.94 19.41
N ASP A 92 4.91 23.70 18.97
CA ASP A 92 3.85 22.71 18.88
C ASP A 92 4.41 21.29 19.06
N ALA A 93 3.54 20.33 19.41
CA ALA A 93 3.86 18.90 19.51
C ALA A 93 2.63 18.07 19.22
N ARG A 94 2.75 17.07 18.35
CA ARG A 94 1.67 16.12 18.04
C ARG A 94 2.15 14.69 18.22
N ARG A 95 1.32 13.88 18.87
CA ARG A 95 1.59 12.46 19.02
C ARG A 95 1.41 11.76 17.68
N MET A 96 2.27 10.82 17.36
CA MET A 96 2.13 9.95 16.20
C MET A 96 1.17 8.81 16.58
N ASP A 97 -0.09 8.86 16.10
CA ASP A 97 -1.12 7.90 16.49
C ASP A 97 -1.26 6.74 15.50
N ILE A 98 -1.17 7.04 14.20
CA ILE A 98 -1.32 6.05 13.11
C ILE A 98 -0.12 6.14 12.19
N THR A 99 0.37 4.96 11.77
CA THR A 99 1.42 4.81 10.75
C THR A 99 0.81 4.21 9.49
N PHE A 100 1.01 4.86 8.33
CA PHE A 100 0.80 4.29 7.01
C PHE A 100 2.13 3.91 6.37
N GLY A 101 2.17 2.73 5.73
CA GLY A 101 3.36 2.20 5.07
C GLY A 101 4.22 1.32 5.99
N VAL A 102 5.16 0.59 5.37
CA VAL A 102 5.92 -0.45 6.07
C VAL A 102 7.43 -0.27 5.92
N ASN A 103 7.99 -0.76 4.82
CA ASN A 103 9.42 -1.00 4.71
C ASN A 103 10.16 0.05 3.87
N LYS A 104 9.45 0.83 3.05
CA LYS A 104 10.09 1.79 2.12
C LYS A 104 9.91 3.24 2.55
N ALA A 105 8.73 3.56 3.02
CA ALA A 105 8.40 4.86 3.60
C ALA A 105 7.29 4.66 4.62
N GLN A 106 7.28 5.50 5.64
CA GLN A 106 6.22 5.56 6.65
C GLN A 106 5.79 7.02 6.80
N THR A 107 4.48 7.25 6.68
CA THR A 107 3.83 8.53 6.96
C THR A 107 3.00 8.39 8.22
N TYR A 108 2.93 9.43 9.01
CA TYR A 108 2.32 9.41 10.33
C TYR A 108 1.15 10.37 10.42
N MET A 109 0.18 10.02 11.25
CA MET A 109 -1.01 10.82 11.48
C MET A 109 -1.28 10.95 12.98
N TYR A 110 -2.03 11.99 13.34
CA TYR A 110 -2.45 12.24 14.71
C TYR A 110 -3.93 12.56 14.78
N TRP A 111 -4.56 12.17 15.87
CA TRP A 111 -5.95 12.50 16.16
C TRP A 111 -6.09 13.87 16.83
N GLN A 112 -7.07 14.64 16.38
CA GLN A 112 -7.58 15.81 17.08
C GLN A 112 -9.09 15.65 17.24
N GLY A 113 -9.53 15.09 18.37
CA GLY A 113 -10.90 14.63 18.53
C GLY A 113 -11.22 13.49 17.55
N THR A 114 -12.24 13.69 16.73
CA THR A 114 -12.67 12.76 15.67
C THR A 114 -12.03 13.06 14.31
N GLN A 115 -11.24 14.11 14.22
CA GLN A 115 -10.52 14.48 12.99
C GLN A 115 -9.12 13.89 12.99
N LEU A 116 -8.63 13.53 11.80
CA LEU A 116 -7.29 13.00 11.61
C LEU A 116 -6.48 13.87 10.67
N PHE A 117 -5.24 14.14 11.06
CA PHE A 117 -4.31 14.98 10.30
C PHE A 117 -3.00 14.25 10.02
N GLU A 118 -2.44 14.49 8.85
CA GLU A 118 -1.13 14.00 8.48
C GLU A 118 -0.03 14.83 9.12
N LEU A 119 1.03 14.18 9.57
CA LEU A 119 2.20 14.83 10.13
C LEU A 119 3.21 15.19 9.03
N PRO A 120 3.91 16.35 9.16
CA PRO A 120 4.75 16.91 8.10
C PRO A 120 6.04 16.15 7.81
N VAL A 121 6.43 15.19 8.66
CA VAL A 121 7.67 14.42 8.50
C VAL A 121 7.37 12.94 8.37
N SER A 122 7.97 12.32 7.35
CA SER A 122 7.91 10.89 7.05
C SER A 122 9.29 10.25 7.20
N TYR A 123 9.33 8.95 7.47
CA TYR A 123 10.56 8.17 7.44
C TYR A 123 10.73 7.50 6.07
N TYR A 124 11.94 7.52 5.53
CA TYR A 124 12.28 6.90 4.25
C TYR A 124 13.47 5.95 4.40
N SER A 125 13.24 4.66 4.16
CA SER A 125 14.29 3.62 4.28
C SER A 125 15.44 3.86 3.30
N LYS A 126 15.18 4.43 2.13
CA LYS A 126 16.20 4.68 1.11
C LYS A 126 17.29 5.64 1.58
N VAL A 127 16.92 6.61 2.41
CA VAL A 127 17.85 7.60 2.98
C VAL A 127 18.15 7.30 4.44
N HIS A 128 17.60 6.20 4.98
CA HIS A 128 17.72 5.79 6.38
C HIS A 128 17.41 6.94 7.35
N GLY A 129 16.41 7.75 7.05
CA GLY A 129 16.17 8.97 7.81
C GLY A 129 14.82 9.62 7.56
N TRP A 130 14.67 10.74 8.23
CA TRP A 130 13.50 11.60 8.23
C TRP A 130 13.59 12.65 7.13
N ALA A 131 12.49 12.90 6.43
CA ALA A 131 12.35 13.98 5.46
C ALA A 131 10.88 14.43 5.39
N GLY A 132 10.61 15.52 4.68
CA GLY A 132 9.26 16.02 4.50
C GLY A 132 8.29 14.97 3.95
N SER A 133 7.07 14.93 4.48
CA SER A 133 6.01 14.03 3.99
C SER A 133 5.62 14.39 2.56
N PRO A 134 5.15 13.42 1.74
CA PRO A 134 4.81 13.67 0.34
C PRO A 134 3.78 14.79 0.18
N GLY A 135 4.07 15.74 -0.70
CA GLY A 135 3.17 16.86 -1.00
C GLY A 135 3.10 17.95 0.07
N TYR A 136 3.97 17.92 1.08
CA TYR A 136 4.16 19.05 2.00
C TYR A 136 5.08 20.12 1.40
N ASP A 137 4.84 21.37 1.81
CA ASP A 137 5.73 22.47 1.52
C ASP A 137 7.04 22.30 2.31
N SER A 138 8.16 22.63 1.67
CA SER A 138 9.48 22.65 2.31
C SER A 138 9.76 23.96 3.06
N ASN A 139 8.90 24.97 2.91
CA ASN A 139 9.09 26.28 3.54
C ASN A 139 8.71 26.27 5.02
N HIS A 140 7.61 25.61 5.37
CA HIS A 140 7.06 25.60 6.72
C HIS A 140 6.40 24.26 7.05
N PRO A 141 6.59 23.69 8.27
CA PRO A 141 5.85 22.51 8.70
C PRO A 141 4.40 22.88 9.05
N ASP A 142 3.44 22.09 8.54
CA ASP A 142 2.03 22.28 8.82
C ASP A 142 1.43 21.01 9.45
N PHE A 143 0.75 21.16 10.59
CA PHE A 143 0.00 20.08 11.24
C PHE A 143 -1.49 20.08 10.85
N GLY A 144 -1.92 20.98 9.98
CA GLY A 144 -3.34 21.15 9.63
C GLY A 144 -3.80 20.38 8.41
N ARG A 145 -2.99 19.52 7.81
CA ARG A 145 -3.37 18.77 6.60
C ARG A 145 -4.33 17.62 6.94
N PRO A 146 -5.63 17.68 6.56
CA PRO A 146 -6.59 16.67 6.93
C PRO A 146 -6.40 15.38 6.12
N ILE A 147 -6.60 14.24 6.77
CA ILE A 147 -6.71 12.93 6.13
C ILE A 147 -8.14 12.74 5.66
N LEU A 148 -8.29 12.21 4.44
CA LEU A 148 -9.58 11.89 3.84
C LEU A 148 -9.84 10.38 3.91
N GLN A 149 -11.09 9.97 3.87
CA GLN A 149 -11.48 8.55 3.85
C GLN A 149 -10.77 7.75 2.75
N ARG A 150 -10.60 8.34 1.57
CA ARG A 150 -9.92 7.70 0.43
C ARG A 150 -8.48 7.22 0.74
N CYS A 151 -7.80 7.84 1.71
CA CYS A 151 -6.47 7.38 2.14
C CYS A 151 -6.56 6.01 2.81
N PHE A 152 -7.56 5.84 3.68
CA PHE A 152 -7.85 4.58 4.34
C PHE A 152 -8.32 3.49 3.38
N GLU A 153 -9.02 3.84 2.32
CA GLU A 153 -9.56 2.88 1.35
C GLU A 153 -8.48 2.05 0.66
N CYS A 154 -7.24 2.55 0.62
CA CYS A 154 -6.07 1.83 0.10
C CYS A 154 -5.12 1.34 1.20
N HIS A 155 -5.17 1.92 2.41
CA HIS A 155 -4.24 1.63 3.49
C HIS A 155 -4.85 0.88 4.67
N SER A 156 -6.19 0.72 4.71
CA SER A 156 -6.89 -0.03 5.75
C SER A 156 -8.05 -0.82 5.17
N SER A 157 -8.63 -1.70 5.97
CA SER A 157 -9.81 -2.47 5.57
C SER A 157 -11.10 -1.72 5.82
N PHE A 158 -11.12 -0.84 6.81
CA PHE A 158 -12.29 -0.03 7.12
C PHE A 158 -11.95 1.15 8.05
N ILE A 159 -12.74 2.18 7.95
CA ILE A 159 -12.98 3.23 8.93
C ILE A 159 -14.35 3.86 8.66
N SER A 160 -15.14 4.07 9.70
CA SER A 160 -16.42 4.77 9.62
C SER A 160 -16.18 6.27 9.55
N GLN A 161 -16.71 6.91 8.50
CA GLN A 161 -16.75 8.37 8.39
C GLN A 161 -18.09 8.89 8.87
N GLN A 162 -18.05 9.84 9.79
CA GLN A 162 -19.25 10.56 10.22
C GLN A 162 -19.48 11.73 9.25
N LEU A 163 -20.60 11.71 8.56
CA LEU A 163 -21.04 12.83 7.75
C LEU A 163 -21.71 13.84 8.67
N GLN A 164 -21.07 14.99 8.90
CA GLN A 164 -21.75 16.08 9.58
C GLN A 164 -22.93 16.57 8.71
N GLN A 165 -24.12 16.64 9.30
CA GLN A 165 -25.33 17.15 8.63
C GLN A 165 -25.31 18.70 8.44
N ASN A 166 -24.17 19.34 8.64
CA ASN A 166 -24.07 20.78 8.48
C ASN A 166 -24.21 21.17 7.00
N ARG A 167 -25.20 22.02 6.74
CA ARG A 167 -25.54 22.57 5.40
C ARG A 167 -24.46 23.47 4.78
N ASP A 168 -23.41 23.78 5.50
CA ASP A 168 -22.30 24.59 5.00
C ASP A 168 -21.30 23.74 4.22
N MET A 169 -21.46 23.75 2.89
CA MET A 169 -20.60 23.00 1.96
C MET A 169 -19.13 23.44 1.97
N GLN A 170 -18.83 24.63 2.46
CA GLN A 170 -17.47 25.19 2.45
C GLN A 170 -16.64 24.77 3.68
N ASN A 171 -17.29 24.34 4.76
CA ASN A 171 -16.63 23.98 6.02
C ASN A 171 -16.82 22.50 6.41
N ARG A 172 -16.94 21.58 5.45
CA ARG A 172 -17.08 20.15 5.75
C ARG A 172 -15.80 19.60 6.35
N LYS A 173 -15.79 19.45 7.67
CA LYS A 173 -14.77 18.70 8.38
C LYS A 173 -15.04 17.20 8.21
N VAL A 174 -13.99 16.46 7.84
CA VAL A 174 -14.07 15.00 7.76
C VAL A 174 -13.84 14.47 9.18
N GLU A 175 -14.84 13.81 9.73
CA GLU A 175 -14.77 13.19 11.05
C GLU A 175 -14.87 11.68 10.91
N PHE A 176 -14.16 10.97 11.77
CA PHE A 176 -14.12 9.52 11.79
C PHE A 176 -14.52 8.99 13.16
N GLU A 177 -14.90 7.73 13.21
CA GLU A 177 -15.04 6.97 14.43
C GLU A 177 -13.74 6.19 14.69
N PRO A 178 -12.87 6.62 15.63
CA PRO A 178 -11.56 6.00 15.82
C PRO A 178 -11.63 4.52 16.18
N ALA A 179 -12.66 4.10 16.92
CA ALA A 179 -12.86 2.69 17.30
C ALA A 179 -13.26 1.78 16.14
N SER A 180 -13.69 2.34 15.00
CA SER A 180 -14.11 1.58 13.82
C SER A 180 -12.97 1.16 12.91
N ILE A 181 -11.73 1.63 13.16
CA ILE A 181 -10.59 1.32 12.30
C ILE A 181 -10.27 -0.17 12.29
N ILE A 182 -10.22 -0.75 11.07
CA ILE A 182 -9.61 -2.05 10.82
C ILE A 182 -8.30 -1.80 10.08
N TYR A 183 -7.21 -1.90 10.82
CA TYR A 183 -5.86 -1.64 10.30
C TYR A 183 -5.41 -2.72 9.31
N GLY A 184 -4.56 -2.31 8.37
CA GLY A 184 -4.06 -3.17 7.30
C GLY A 184 -5.15 -3.55 6.30
N ILE A 185 -4.79 -4.34 5.31
CA ILE A 185 -5.74 -4.93 4.35
C ILE A 185 -6.03 -6.34 4.82
N ASP A 186 -7.16 -6.56 5.47
CA ASP A 186 -7.55 -7.82 6.08
C ASP A 186 -8.04 -8.88 5.08
N CYS A 187 -8.32 -10.08 5.58
CA CYS A 187 -8.79 -11.19 4.76
C CYS A 187 -10.07 -10.83 4.01
N GLU A 188 -11.03 -10.24 4.71
CA GLU A 188 -12.35 -9.94 4.18
C GLU A 188 -12.37 -8.69 3.26
N ARG A 189 -11.31 -7.88 3.29
CA ARG A 189 -11.13 -6.80 2.31
C ARG A 189 -10.95 -7.35 0.88
N CYS A 190 -10.37 -8.56 0.78
CA CYS A 190 -10.16 -9.27 -0.48
C CYS A 190 -11.19 -10.39 -0.71
N HIS A 191 -11.57 -11.15 0.31
CA HIS A 191 -12.46 -12.30 0.17
C HIS A 191 -13.94 -11.96 0.35
N GLY A 192 -14.25 -10.73 0.78
CA GLY A 192 -15.60 -10.29 1.09
C GLY A 192 -16.09 -10.79 2.46
N PRO A 193 -17.32 -10.45 2.83
CA PRO A 193 -17.92 -10.82 4.12
C PRO A 193 -17.94 -12.33 4.32
N ALA A 194 -17.45 -12.83 5.46
CA ALA A 194 -17.19 -14.24 5.68
C ALA A 194 -17.96 -14.86 6.86
N ALA A 195 -18.89 -14.14 7.51
CA ALA A 195 -19.63 -14.69 8.65
C ALA A 195 -20.38 -15.99 8.28
N ASN A 196 -21.07 -16.03 7.14
CA ASN A 196 -21.75 -17.24 6.67
C ASN A 196 -20.77 -18.38 6.34
N HIS A 197 -19.59 -18.07 5.80
CA HIS A 197 -18.55 -19.06 5.55
C HIS A 197 -18.07 -19.70 6.86
N VAL A 198 -17.74 -18.90 7.85
CA VAL A 198 -17.29 -19.36 9.17
C VAL A 198 -18.36 -20.21 9.83
N ASN A 199 -19.59 -19.70 9.93
CA ASN A 199 -20.70 -20.39 10.57
C ASN A 199 -20.99 -21.75 9.90
N TYR A 200 -20.95 -21.80 8.55
CA TYR A 200 -21.19 -23.04 7.80
C TYR A 200 -20.11 -24.09 8.10
N HIS A 201 -18.82 -23.72 8.05
CA HIS A 201 -17.73 -24.67 8.26
C HIS A 201 -17.53 -25.04 9.74
N GLU A 202 -17.98 -24.22 10.68
CA GLU A 202 -18.08 -24.61 12.10
C GLU A 202 -19.18 -25.66 12.31
N ALA A 203 -20.30 -25.55 11.58
CA ALA A 203 -21.39 -26.51 11.64
C ALA A 203 -21.10 -27.82 10.85
N TYR A 204 -20.32 -27.72 9.78
CA TYR A 204 -19.98 -28.84 8.88
C TYR A 204 -18.45 -28.94 8.68
N PRO A 205 -17.68 -29.36 9.70
CA PRO A 205 -16.21 -29.36 9.65
C PRO A 205 -15.62 -30.33 8.62
N GLU A 206 -16.37 -31.34 8.18
CA GLU A 206 -15.95 -32.30 7.17
C GLU A 206 -16.07 -31.76 5.74
N GLU A 207 -16.84 -30.70 5.51
CA GLU A 207 -16.94 -30.07 4.19
C GLU A 207 -15.63 -29.33 3.87
N LYS A 208 -14.97 -29.74 2.78
CA LYS A 208 -13.71 -29.13 2.34
C LYS A 208 -13.87 -28.14 1.19
N GLN A 209 -15.04 -28.11 0.55
CA GLN A 209 -15.30 -27.14 -0.50
C GLN A 209 -15.75 -25.82 0.10
N PRO A 210 -15.10 -24.68 -0.25
CA PRO A 210 -15.47 -23.40 0.31
C PRO A 210 -16.89 -23.01 -0.07
N LYS A 211 -17.70 -22.68 0.94
CA LYS A 211 -19.08 -22.20 0.80
C LYS A 211 -19.17 -20.76 1.30
N TYR A 212 -20.05 -19.99 0.72
CA TYR A 212 -20.40 -18.62 1.14
C TYR A 212 -19.21 -17.66 1.20
N ILE A 213 -18.20 -17.86 0.35
CA ILE A 213 -17.06 -16.97 0.21
C ILE A 213 -16.64 -16.91 -1.26
N THR A 214 -16.18 -15.74 -1.69
CA THR A 214 -15.72 -15.56 -3.07
C THR A 214 -14.33 -16.19 -3.24
N ARG A 215 -14.23 -17.13 -4.16
CA ARG A 215 -12.95 -17.75 -4.56
C ARG A 215 -12.30 -16.90 -5.64
N PHE A 216 -11.10 -16.40 -5.39
CA PHE A 216 -10.36 -15.62 -6.40
C PHE A 216 -10.14 -16.42 -7.70
N ALA A 217 -9.91 -17.72 -7.59
CA ALA A 217 -9.74 -18.61 -8.75
C ALA A 217 -10.97 -18.69 -9.67
N SER A 218 -12.18 -18.45 -9.14
CA SER A 218 -13.43 -18.47 -9.93
C SER A 218 -13.72 -17.18 -10.68
N LEU A 219 -12.97 -16.12 -10.39
CA LEU A 219 -13.13 -14.81 -11.04
C LEU A 219 -12.57 -14.85 -12.46
N ASN A 220 -13.22 -14.15 -13.38
CA ASN A 220 -12.62 -13.89 -14.67
C ASN A 220 -11.46 -12.89 -14.57
N ARG A 221 -10.68 -12.71 -15.65
CA ARG A 221 -9.50 -11.85 -15.67
C ARG A 221 -9.84 -10.39 -15.32
N ALA A 222 -10.92 -9.84 -15.86
CA ALA A 222 -11.32 -8.47 -15.59
C ALA A 222 -11.62 -8.27 -14.11
N GLN A 223 -12.41 -9.16 -13.51
CA GLN A 223 -12.71 -9.12 -12.07
C GLN A 223 -11.47 -9.24 -11.18
N LYS A 224 -10.48 -10.05 -11.59
CA LYS A 224 -9.18 -10.15 -10.90
C LYS A 224 -8.38 -8.86 -10.98
N MET A 225 -8.39 -8.19 -12.13
CA MET A 225 -7.75 -6.88 -12.32
C MET A 225 -8.47 -5.81 -11.50
N ASP A 226 -9.81 -5.81 -11.49
CA ASP A 226 -10.62 -4.89 -10.70
C ASP A 226 -10.34 -5.03 -9.21
N ALA A 227 -10.26 -6.26 -8.71
CA ALA A 227 -9.97 -6.54 -7.29
C ALA A 227 -8.64 -5.93 -6.82
N CYS A 228 -7.58 -6.03 -7.63
CA CYS A 228 -6.29 -5.40 -7.33
C CYS A 228 -6.34 -3.89 -7.59
N GLY A 229 -7.05 -3.48 -8.65
CA GLY A 229 -7.24 -2.11 -9.08
C GLY A 229 -7.92 -1.21 -8.05
N VAL A 230 -8.68 -1.77 -7.10
CA VAL A 230 -9.26 -1.01 -5.97
C VAL A 230 -8.23 -0.08 -5.34
N CYS A 231 -7.01 -0.59 -5.09
CA CYS A 231 -5.92 0.16 -4.46
C CYS A 231 -4.77 0.49 -5.44
N HIS A 232 -4.56 -0.33 -6.48
CA HIS A 232 -3.42 -0.26 -7.39
C HIS A 232 -3.72 0.38 -8.76
N SER A 233 -4.87 1.07 -8.89
CA SER A 233 -5.28 1.79 -10.09
C SER A 233 -5.59 3.25 -9.73
N SER A 234 -4.65 4.12 -9.89
CA SER A 234 -4.67 5.57 -9.65
C SER A 234 -5.37 6.04 -8.36
N SER A 235 -4.65 6.76 -7.53
CA SER A 235 -5.22 7.46 -6.37
C SER A 235 -5.74 8.87 -6.70
N LYS A 236 -5.52 9.34 -7.93
CA LYS A 236 -5.89 10.71 -8.36
C LYS A 236 -7.33 10.83 -8.83
N GLN A 237 -7.98 9.72 -9.17
CA GLN A 237 -9.36 9.71 -9.63
C GLN A 237 -10.35 9.99 -8.50
N ALA A 238 -11.43 10.69 -8.83
CA ALA A 238 -12.52 10.88 -7.91
C ALA A 238 -13.26 9.56 -7.66
N PHE A 239 -13.57 9.27 -6.41
CA PHE A 239 -14.40 8.13 -6.05
C PHE A 239 -15.87 8.53 -6.18
N GLN A 240 -16.63 7.74 -6.94
CA GLN A 240 -18.08 7.91 -7.07
C GLN A 240 -18.78 7.33 -5.84
N VAL A 241 -18.29 6.19 -5.36
CA VAL A 241 -18.77 5.49 -4.17
C VAL A 241 -17.55 5.01 -3.40
N SER A 242 -17.63 4.95 -2.07
CA SER A 242 -16.54 4.42 -1.25
C SER A 242 -16.18 2.99 -1.65
N THR A 243 -14.90 2.76 -1.89
CA THR A 243 -14.38 1.43 -2.23
C THR A 243 -14.41 0.44 -1.07
N PHE A 244 -14.71 0.87 0.16
CA PHE A 244 -15.03 -0.06 1.25
C PHE A 244 -16.26 -0.93 0.96
N LYS A 245 -17.15 -0.47 0.06
CA LYS A 245 -18.30 -1.23 -0.40
C LYS A 245 -18.00 -2.19 -1.54
N PHE A 246 -16.78 -2.14 -2.11
CA PHE A 246 -16.37 -3.05 -3.19
C PHE A 246 -16.26 -4.48 -2.67
N LYS A 247 -16.92 -5.40 -3.34
CA LYS A 247 -16.83 -6.84 -3.08
C LYS A 247 -16.08 -7.53 -4.22
N MET A 248 -15.33 -8.55 -3.88
CA MET A 248 -14.61 -9.36 -4.87
C MET A 248 -15.57 -9.86 -5.94
N GLY A 249 -15.29 -9.54 -7.20
CA GLY A 249 -16.16 -9.85 -8.35
C GLY A 249 -16.99 -8.66 -8.84
N ASP A 250 -17.04 -7.55 -8.09
CA ASP A 250 -17.65 -6.30 -8.57
C ASP A 250 -16.82 -5.68 -9.70
N THR A 251 -17.46 -4.76 -10.44
CA THR A 251 -16.81 -3.94 -11.46
C THR A 251 -16.29 -2.65 -10.84
N LEU A 252 -14.98 -2.40 -10.89
CA LEU A 252 -14.33 -1.25 -10.27
C LEU A 252 -14.83 0.09 -10.79
N ALA A 253 -15.23 0.16 -12.07
CA ALA A 253 -15.78 1.36 -12.69
C ALA A 253 -17.06 1.91 -12.04
N ARG A 254 -17.73 1.12 -11.19
CA ARG A 254 -18.86 1.60 -10.36
C ARG A 254 -18.43 2.43 -9.17
N PHE A 255 -17.17 2.33 -8.76
CA PHE A 255 -16.61 2.96 -7.56
C PHE A 255 -15.68 4.11 -7.91
N LYS A 256 -14.81 3.89 -8.87
CA LYS A 256 -13.89 4.88 -9.43
C LYS A 256 -13.52 4.51 -10.85
N GLU A 257 -13.04 5.48 -11.64
CA GLU A 257 -12.52 5.21 -12.98
C GLU A 257 -11.14 4.52 -12.87
N PRO A 258 -10.99 3.27 -13.36
CA PRO A 258 -9.71 2.58 -13.36
C PRO A 258 -8.73 3.16 -14.38
N ASP A 259 -7.44 3.19 -14.04
CA ASP A 259 -6.38 3.72 -14.90
C ASP A 259 -6.12 2.89 -16.17
N TYR A 260 -6.63 1.66 -16.23
CA TYR A 260 -6.47 0.73 -17.36
C TYR A 260 -7.64 0.72 -18.36
N LEU A 261 -8.73 1.42 -18.08
CA LEU A 261 -9.85 1.52 -19.05
C LEU A 261 -9.52 2.47 -20.22
N ASN A 262 -8.69 3.48 -19.98
CA ASN A 262 -8.31 4.46 -21.00
C ASN A 262 -7.07 4.01 -21.79
N ILE A 263 -7.14 2.86 -22.45
CA ILE A 263 -6.04 2.27 -23.25
C ILE A 263 -5.60 3.21 -24.40
N GLN A 264 -6.46 4.10 -24.85
CA GLN A 264 -6.14 5.07 -25.90
C GLN A 264 -5.28 6.25 -25.43
N THR A 265 -5.27 6.56 -24.16
CA THR A 265 -4.30 7.49 -23.58
C THR A 265 -3.05 6.70 -23.22
N ASN A 266 -1.90 7.18 -23.65
CA ASN A 266 -0.59 6.53 -23.50
C ASN A 266 -0.31 6.10 -22.04
N ASN A 267 -0.89 4.98 -21.61
CA ASN A 267 -0.72 4.41 -20.25
C ASN A 267 0.76 4.20 -19.88
N ALA A 268 1.65 4.26 -20.89
CA ALA A 268 3.10 4.22 -20.69
C ALA A 268 3.64 5.42 -19.93
N SER A 269 2.92 6.54 -19.90
CA SER A 269 3.31 7.77 -19.21
C SER A 269 2.77 7.88 -17.79
N LEU A 270 1.99 6.89 -17.30
CA LEU A 270 1.47 6.87 -15.95
C LEU A 270 2.62 6.87 -14.92
N ASP A 271 2.41 7.58 -13.81
CA ASP A 271 3.33 7.54 -12.69
C ASP A 271 3.50 6.12 -12.15
N VAL A 272 4.71 5.75 -11.81
CA VAL A 272 5.02 4.40 -11.28
C VAL A 272 4.43 4.14 -9.90
N HIS A 273 3.99 5.19 -9.18
CA HIS A 273 3.36 5.06 -7.89
C HIS A 273 1.83 5.03 -8.02
N GLY A 274 1.22 3.95 -7.52
CA GLY A 274 -0.23 3.80 -7.47
C GLY A 274 -0.92 3.45 -8.79
N ASN A 275 -0.17 3.23 -9.91
CA ASN A 275 -0.75 2.89 -11.22
C ASN A 275 -0.24 1.55 -11.77
N GLN A 276 -0.06 0.56 -10.88
CA GLN A 276 0.49 -0.73 -11.28
C GLN A 276 -0.37 -1.44 -12.31
N THR A 277 -1.69 -1.34 -12.18
CA THR A 277 -2.65 -1.95 -13.11
C THR A 277 -2.57 -1.33 -14.50
N GLY A 278 -2.62 0.00 -14.61
CA GLY A 278 -2.52 0.71 -15.89
C GLY A 278 -1.17 0.50 -16.58
N LEU A 279 -0.07 0.50 -15.83
CA LEU A 279 1.26 0.21 -16.36
C LEU A 279 1.40 -1.22 -16.85
N LEU A 280 0.82 -2.20 -16.14
CA LEU A 280 0.86 -3.60 -16.54
C LEU A 280 0.05 -3.82 -17.83
N THR A 281 -1.14 -3.24 -17.91
CA THR A 281 -2.00 -3.39 -19.11
C THR A 281 -1.39 -2.79 -20.36
N ALA A 282 -0.47 -1.82 -20.23
CA ALA A 282 0.33 -1.27 -21.33
C ALA A 282 1.49 -2.19 -21.78
N SER A 283 1.65 -3.36 -21.17
CA SER A 283 2.73 -4.31 -21.50
C SER A 283 2.29 -5.28 -22.60
N LYS A 284 3.16 -5.50 -23.60
CA LYS A 284 2.86 -6.41 -24.71
C LYS A 284 2.54 -7.83 -24.24
N CYS A 285 3.28 -8.35 -23.26
CA CYS A 285 3.03 -9.68 -22.70
C CYS A 285 1.66 -9.76 -22.01
N PHE A 286 1.19 -8.70 -21.34
CA PHE A 286 -0.15 -8.66 -20.78
C PHE A 286 -1.23 -8.71 -21.88
N MET A 287 -1.06 -7.93 -22.94
CA MET A 287 -2.01 -7.89 -24.06
C MET A 287 -2.08 -9.22 -24.83
N MET A 288 -0.97 -9.95 -24.89
CA MET A 288 -0.84 -11.20 -25.66
C MET A 288 -1.06 -12.47 -24.83
N SER A 289 -1.45 -12.36 -23.56
CA SER A 289 -1.66 -13.50 -22.66
C SER A 289 -2.87 -13.29 -21.75
N ASN A 290 -3.20 -14.31 -20.98
CA ASN A 290 -4.23 -14.25 -19.94
C ASN A 290 -3.67 -13.94 -18.54
N MET A 291 -2.46 -13.35 -18.47
CA MET A 291 -1.87 -13.00 -17.18
C MET A 291 -2.72 -11.99 -16.41
N ASP A 292 -2.69 -12.12 -15.11
CA ASP A 292 -3.21 -11.16 -14.13
C ASP A 292 -2.14 -10.92 -13.04
N CYS A 293 -2.47 -10.17 -12.01
CA CYS A 293 -1.53 -9.85 -10.93
C CYS A 293 -1.01 -11.12 -10.21
N THR A 294 -1.83 -12.15 -10.08
CA THR A 294 -1.46 -13.39 -9.38
C THR A 294 -0.54 -14.30 -10.19
N THR A 295 -0.35 -14.02 -11.47
CA THR A 295 0.68 -14.69 -12.28
C THR A 295 2.06 -14.51 -11.66
N CYS A 296 2.32 -13.33 -11.06
CA CYS A 296 3.60 -12.99 -10.44
C CYS A 296 3.53 -12.90 -8.91
N HIS A 297 2.39 -12.47 -8.34
CA HIS A 297 2.25 -12.17 -6.92
C HIS A 297 1.41 -13.20 -6.17
N ASN A 298 1.90 -13.59 -4.99
CA ASN A 298 1.09 -14.26 -3.96
C ASN A 298 0.87 -13.25 -2.83
N THR A 299 -0.38 -12.81 -2.65
CA THR A 299 -0.74 -11.77 -1.67
C THR A 299 -0.67 -12.24 -0.22
N HIS A 300 -0.61 -13.56 0.00
CA HIS A 300 -0.52 -14.15 1.35
C HIS A 300 0.93 -14.36 1.83
N VAL A 301 1.94 -14.04 1.00
CA VAL A 301 3.35 -14.26 1.33
C VAL A 301 4.16 -13.02 0.99
N ASN A 302 5.09 -12.66 1.87
CA ASN A 302 6.02 -11.57 1.61
C ASN A 302 7.19 -12.06 0.74
N ASN A 303 7.09 -11.82 -0.55
CA ASN A 303 8.14 -12.10 -1.54
C ASN A 303 8.92 -10.83 -1.95
N SER A 304 8.83 -9.75 -1.16
CA SER A 304 9.50 -8.49 -1.49
C SER A 304 11.01 -8.68 -1.66
N GLY A 305 11.56 -8.17 -2.77
CA GLY A 305 13.00 -8.26 -3.05
C GLY A 305 13.47 -9.59 -3.66
N ASN A 306 12.63 -10.62 -3.75
CA ASN A 306 13.02 -11.90 -4.34
C ASN A 306 12.97 -11.86 -5.89
N LEU A 307 13.96 -11.19 -6.50
CA LEU A 307 14.04 -11.00 -7.96
C LEU A 307 14.16 -12.33 -8.72
N ALA A 308 14.79 -13.33 -8.13
CA ALA A 308 14.91 -14.66 -8.74
C ALA A 308 13.55 -15.35 -8.89
N LEU A 309 12.71 -15.29 -7.83
CA LEU A 309 11.35 -15.83 -7.87
C LEU A 309 10.52 -15.16 -8.97
N TYR A 310 10.56 -13.83 -9.05
CA TYR A 310 9.82 -13.09 -10.08
C TYR A 310 10.34 -13.41 -11.49
N SER A 311 11.66 -13.57 -11.66
CA SER A 311 12.25 -13.95 -12.96
C SER A 311 11.83 -15.35 -13.40
N GLN A 312 11.68 -16.30 -12.47
CA GLN A 312 11.13 -17.63 -12.78
C GLN A 312 9.72 -17.54 -13.37
N LYS A 313 8.89 -16.58 -12.88
CA LYS A 313 7.57 -16.33 -13.47
C LYS A 313 7.66 -15.85 -14.93
N CYS A 314 8.66 -15.04 -15.26
CA CYS A 314 8.91 -14.66 -16.66
C CYS A 314 9.33 -15.87 -17.50
N MET A 315 10.23 -16.71 -16.97
CA MET A 315 10.77 -17.89 -17.65
C MET A 315 9.73 -19.00 -17.86
N SER A 316 8.60 -18.98 -17.16
CA SER A 316 7.51 -19.94 -17.44
C SER A 316 6.92 -19.75 -18.84
N CYS A 317 7.01 -18.55 -19.42
CA CYS A 317 6.58 -18.24 -20.79
C CYS A 317 7.77 -17.93 -21.71
N HIS A 318 8.82 -17.27 -21.19
CA HIS A 318 10.01 -16.89 -21.94
C HIS A 318 11.11 -17.95 -21.82
N ASN A 319 11.00 -19.03 -22.62
CA ASN A 319 11.87 -20.19 -22.62
C ASN A 319 12.18 -20.68 -24.06
N ASP A 320 13.10 -21.63 -24.20
CA ASP A 320 13.53 -22.16 -25.49
C ASP A 320 12.38 -22.82 -26.27
N ALA A 321 11.47 -23.51 -25.59
CA ALA A 321 10.33 -24.15 -26.23
C ALA A 321 9.38 -23.15 -26.92
N ASN A 322 9.31 -21.93 -26.41
CA ASN A 322 8.49 -20.84 -26.99
C ASN A 322 9.29 -19.94 -27.91
N HIS A 323 10.58 -20.20 -28.17
CA HIS A 323 11.49 -19.42 -29.02
C HIS A 323 11.50 -17.91 -28.71
N ASN A 324 11.32 -17.52 -27.45
CA ASN A 324 11.23 -16.13 -27.03
C ASN A 324 12.16 -15.78 -25.86
N VAL A 325 13.27 -16.49 -25.76
CA VAL A 325 14.31 -16.22 -24.75
C VAL A 325 14.98 -14.85 -25.03
N CYS A 326 15.37 -14.19 -23.95
CA CYS A 326 16.10 -12.92 -24.03
C CYS A 326 17.42 -13.10 -24.81
N LYS A 327 17.58 -12.38 -25.92
CA LYS A 327 18.78 -12.44 -26.80
C LYS A 327 20.07 -12.05 -26.09
N VAL A 328 19.98 -11.33 -24.99
CA VAL A 328 21.13 -10.88 -24.19
C VAL A 328 21.50 -11.91 -23.11
N ALA A 329 20.57 -12.78 -22.72
CA ALA A 329 20.78 -13.76 -21.65
C ALA A 329 22.04 -14.63 -21.80
N PRO A 330 22.46 -15.08 -23.00
CA PRO A 330 23.69 -15.84 -23.15
C PRO A 330 24.97 -15.06 -22.79
N LYS A 331 24.92 -13.72 -22.86
CA LYS A 331 26.04 -12.82 -22.54
C LYS A 331 26.07 -12.43 -21.06
N LEU A 332 25.08 -12.81 -20.28
CA LEU A 332 24.96 -12.45 -18.85
C LEU A 332 25.65 -13.49 -17.97
N SER A 333 26.17 -13.07 -16.84
CA SER A 333 26.63 -13.95 -15.78
C SER A 333 25.47 -14.81 -15.23
N ALA A 334 25.78 -15.93 -14.59
CA ALA A 334 24.78 -16.84 -14.00
C ALA A 334 23.82 -16.11 -13.03
N LEU A 335 24.32 -15.12 -12.27
CA LEU A 335 23.52 -14.30 -11.37
C LEU A 335 22.49 -13.44 -12.12
N MET A 336 22.85 -12.92 -13.30
CA MET A 336 21.97 -12.05 -14.07
C MET A 336 20.99 -12.80 -14.98
N LYS A 337 21.28 -14.05 -15.34
CA LYS A 337 20.32 -14.89 -16.07
C LYS A 337 18.99 -15.06 -15.34
N ASN A 338 19.02 -14.95 -14.01
CA ASN A 338 17.85 -15.04 -13.14
C ASN A 338 17.31 -13.66 -12.69
N ASN A 339 17.72 -12.57 -13.34
CA ASN A 339 17.24 -11.23 -13.02
C ASN A 339 16.66 -10.52 -14.25
N CYS A 340 15.51 -10.98 -14.72
CA CYS A 340 14.77 -10.34 -15.80
C CYS A 340 14.20 -8.97 -15.39
N VAL A 341 13.90 -8.85 -14.11
CA VAL A 341 13.13 -7.74 -13.55
C VAL A 341 13.88 -6.40 -13.65
N ASP A 342 15.20 -6.37 -13.38
CA ASP A 342 15.95 -5.11 -13.40
C ASP A 342 16.04 -4.51 -14.80
N CYS A 343 16.10 -5.34 -15.85
CA CYS A 343 16.13 -4.87 -17.22
C CYS A 343 14.76 -4.53 -17.81
N HIS A 344 13.73 -5.33 -17.46
CA HIS A 344 12.41 -5.23 -18.10
C HIS A 344 11.36 -4.49 -17.28
N MET A 345 11.64 -4.25 -16.00
CA MET A 345 10.80 -3.48 -15.05
C MET A 345 11.69 -2.55 -14.19
N PRO A 346 12.48 -1.65 -14.80
CA PRO A 346 13.46 -0.86 -14.07
C PRO A 346 12.82 0.03 -13.00
N LEU A 347 13.65 0.47 -12.04
CA LEU A 347 13.26 1.51 -11.09
C LEU A 347 13.13 2.85 -11.83
N LYS A 348 12.00 3.52 -11.63
CA LYS A 348 11.71 4.84 -12.22
C LYS A 348 11.35 5.83 -11.12
N PRO A 349 11.65 7.13 -11.28
CA PRO A 349 11.25 8.14 -10.33
C PRO A 349 9.72 8.26 -10.28
N SER A 350 9.17 8.37 -9.08
CA SER A 350 7.79 8.79 -8.89
C SER A 350 7.69 10.31 -9.02
N ASN A 351 6.66 10.77 -9.71
CA ASN A 351 6.27 12.18 -9.74
C ASN A 351 5.32 12.54 -8.59
N THR A 352 4.75 11.54 -7.93
CA THR A 352 3.82 11.72 -6.81
C THR A 352 4.57 11.82 -5.48
N ILE A 353 5.64 11.05 -5.31
CA ILE A 353 6.45 11.05 -4.09
C ILE A 353 7.85 11.56 -4.42
N SER A 354 8.29 12.58 -3.69
CA SER A 354 9.68 13.05 -3.68
C SER A 354 10.17 13.12 -2.25
N ILE A 355 11.45 12.82 -2.04
CA ILE A 355 12.10 12.99 -0.73
C ILE A 355 12.73 14.37 -0.77
N ASN A 356 12.16 15.30 -0.01
CA ASN A 356 12.69 16.64 0.10
C ASN A 356 13.58 16.71 1.35
N ASP A 357 14.87 16.89 1.14
CA ASP A 357 15.75 17.37 2.20
C ASP A 357 15.49 18.87 2.35
N THR A 358 14.74 19.22 3.38
CA THR A 358 14.26 20.59 3.60
C THR A 358 15.40 21.55 3.96
N ALA A 359 16.53 21.05 4.51
CA ALA A 359 17.67 21.87 4.90
C ALA A 359 18.60 22.28 3.74
N GLY A 360 18.60 21.52 2.66
CA GLY A 360 19.60 21.65 1.59
C GLY A 360 19.03 21.92 0.20
N ASN A 361 17.74 22.14 0.02
CA ASN A 361 17.06 22.21 -1.29
C ASN A 361 17.35 20.98 -2.19
N LYS A 362 17.84 19.88 -1.60
CA LYS A 362 18.18 18.67 -2.33
C LYS A 362 16.94 17.78 -2.42
N LYS A 363 16.41 17.69 -3.62
CA LYS A 363 15.33 16.75 -3.93
C LYS A 363 15.92 15.40 -4.31
N SER A 364 15.67 14.38 -3.52
CA SER A 364 16.02 12.98 -3.85
C SER A 364 14.84 12.29 -4.52
N LEU A 365 15.13 11.50 -5.56
CA LEU A 365 14.11 10.77 -6.29
C LEU A 365 13.62 9.57 -5.47
N TYR A 366 12.32 9.45 -5.28
CA TYR A 366 11.71 8.25 -4.77
C TYR A 366 11.50 7.26 -5.94
N LEU A 367 12.31 6.21 -5.97
CA LEU A 367 12.30 5.24 -7.06
C LEU A 367 11.37 4.08 -6.76
N VAL A 368 10.47 3.81 -7.71
CA VAL A 368 9.53 2.69 -7.68
C VAL A 368 9.71 1.84 -8.93
N ARG A 369 9.58 0.54 -8.79
CA ARG A 369 9.66 -0.38 -9.92
C ARG A 369 8.43 -0.22 -10.82
N THR A 370 8.68 0.05 -12.10
CA THR A 370 7.58 0.13 -13.06
C THR A 370 6.94 -1.25 -13.29
N HIS A 371 5.62 -1.28 -13.45
CA HIS A 371 4.89 -2.49 -13.86
C HIS A 371 4.66 -2.54 -15.37
N ARG A 372 5.13 -1.56 -16.14
CA ARG A 372 5.22 -1.68 -17.59
C ARG A 372 6.38 -2.59 -17.95
N ILE A 373 6.07 -3.80 -18.36
CA ILE A 373 7.06 -4.79 -18.80
C ILE A 373 7.41 -4.50 -20.25
N ALA A 374 8.66 -4.07 -20.50
CA ALA A 374 9.12 -3.69 -21.82
C ALA A 374 10.64 -3.88 -21.97
N VAL A 375 11.16 -3.64 -23.16
CA VAL A 375 12.61 -3.49 -23.37
C VAL A 375 12.99 -2.04 -23.08
N TYR A 376 13.98 -1.83 -22.20
CA TYR A 376 14.54 -0.53 -21.85
C TYR A 376 16.03 -0.51 -22.24
N PRO A 377 16.38 -0.09 -23.48
CA PRO A 377 17.74 -0.22 -23.98
C PRO A 377 18.78 0.53 -23.13
N GLU A 378 18.45 1.71 -22.65
CA GLU A 378 19.38 2.52 -21.86
C GLU A 378 19.64 1.92 -20.47
N GLU A 379 18.61 1.36 -19.83
CA GLU A 379 18.78 0.67 -18.56
C GLU A 379 19.57 -0.64 -18.73
N ALA A 380 19.31 -1.37 -19.81
CA ALA A 380 20.07 -2.57 -20.14
C ALA A 380 21.57 -2.23 -20.40
N LYS A 381 21.88 -1.14 -21.10
CA LYS A 381 23.26 -0.67 -21.30
C LYS A 381 23.96 -0.37 -19.96
N LYS A 382 23.30 0.35 -19.05
CA LYS A 382 23.86 0.66 -17.73
C LYS A 382 24.18 -0.60 -16.93
N ILE A 383 23.27 -1.56 -16.91
CA ILE A 383 23.46 -2.84 -16.20
C ILE A 383 24.62 -3.63 -16.82
N LEU A 384 24.67 -3.73 -18.16
CA LEU A 384 25.74 -4.43 -18.86
C LEU A 384 27.10 -3.75 -18.64
N ALA A 385 27.16 -2.42 -18.65
CA ALA A 385 28.38 -1.67 -18.35
C ALA A 385 28.89 -1.93 -16.93
N PHE A 386 27.97 -1.92 -15.93
CA PHE A 386 28.31 -2.24 -14.55
C PHE A 386 28.87 -3.67 -14.41
N LEU A 387 28.25 -4.65 -15.05
CA LEU A 387 28.69 -6.05 -15.02
C LEU A 387 30.03 -6.29 -15.70
N ASN A 388 30.37 -5.49 -16.71
CA ASN A 388 31.64 -5.58 -17.44
C ASN A 388 32.76 -4.72 -16.80
N GLY A 389 32.53 -4.14 -15.61
CA GLY A 389 33.51 -3.37 -14.86
C GLY A 389 33.89 -2.03 -15.54
N LYS A 390 33.01 -1.46 -16.34
CA LYS A 390 33.19 -0.18 -17.04
C LYS A 390 32.27 0.90 -16.47
#